data_4f5b3c4ac3861d52b4c9d26b3866873c
#
_entry.id   4f5b3c4ac3861d52b4c9d26b3866873c
#
_cell.length_a   1.000
_cell.length_b   1.000
_cell.length_c   1.000
_cell.angle_alpha   90.00
_cell.angle_beta   90.00
_cell.angle_gamma   90.00
#
_symmetry.space_group_name_H-M   'P 1'
#
loop_
_entity.id
_entity.type
_entity.pdbx_description
1 polymer ?
#
loop_
_entity_poly.entity_id
_entity_poly.type
_entity_poly.pdbx_seq_one_letter_code
_entity_poly.pdbx_strand_id
1 'polypeptide(L)'
;MCILLLLAGGAYAQQKTVRILAIGNSFSQDAVEQYLHELAEAEGISTIIGNMFIGGCSLERHVKNARDNAPAYAYRKIGTDGKKREKGKMSLEAVLADEDWDYVSLQQASPFSGMYETYEASLPELIEYVKARLPKKTKLMLHQTWAYASTSKHSGFKNYNCNQLTMYQAIARSEER
;
A
#
# COMPACT_ATOMS: atom_id res chain seq x y z
N MET A 1 -19.76 -54.02 27.22
CA MET A 1 -20.20 -53.02 26.20
C MET A 1 -19.28 -51.80 26.32
N CYS A 2 -18.16 -51.80 25.56
CA CYS A 2 -17.18 -50.69 25.58
C CYS A 2 -17.59 -49.64 24.57
N ILE A 3 -17.89 -48.44 25.01
CA ILE A 3 -18.17 -47.27 24.16
C ILE A 3 -16.81 -46.62 23.80
N LEU A 4 -16.42 -46.78 22.54
CA LEU A 4 -15.23 -46.08 22.01
C LEU A 4 -15.64 -44.64 21.65
N LEU A 5 -15.23 -43.66 22.45
CA LEU A 5 -15.35 -42.23 22.13
C LEU A 5 -14.23 -41.85 21.11
N LEU A 6 -14.63 -41.77 19.85
CA LEU A 6 -13.82 -41.16 18.80
C LEU A 6 -13.78 -39.63 19.02
N LEU A 7 -12.70 -39.13 19.62
CA LEU A 7 -12.38 -37.71 19.61
C LEU A 7 -11.94 -37.34 18.18
N ALA A 8 -12.86 -36.77 17.39
CA ALA A 8 -12.50 -36.10 16.14
C ALA A 8 -11.74 -34.82 16.47
N GLY A 9 -10.43 -34.91 16.58
CA GLY A 9 -9.56 -33.76 16.65
C GLY A 9 -9.60 -33.03 15.30
N GLY A 10 -10.44 -32.01 15.19
CA GLY A 10 -10.39 -31.09 14.06
C GLY A 10 -9.02 -30.41 14.05
N ALA A 11 -8.16 -30.74 13.09
CA ALA A 11 -6.97 -29.96 12.81
C ALA A 11 -7.43 -28.58 12.33
N TYR A 12 -7.49 -27.61 13.22
CA TYR A 12 -7.59 -26.21 12.83
C TYR A 12 -6.32 -25.88 12.04
N ALA A 13 -6.45 -25.80 10.71
CA ALA A 13 -5.38 -25.25 9.89
C ALA A 13 -5.07 -23.85 10.43
N GLN A 14 -3.82 -23.63 10.84
CA GLN A 14 -3.38 -22.34 11.37
C GLN A 14 -3.66 -21.29 10.30
N GLN A 15 -4.60 -20.40 10.56
CA GLN A 15 -5.01 -19.35 9.63
C GLN A 15 -3.80 -18.48 9.32
N LYS A 16 -3.30 -18.53 8.09
CA LYS A 16 -2.14 -17.77 7.65
C LYS A 16 -2.47 -16.28 7.68
N THR A 17 -1.76 -15.51 8.52
CA THR A 17 -1.88 -14.06 8.53
C THR A 17 -1.16 -13.46 7.33
N VAL A 18 -1.85 -12.66 6.52
CA VAL A 18 -1.31 -11.92 5.38
C VAL A 18 -0.88 -10.52 5.84
N ARG A 19 0.36 -10.15 5.56
CA ARG A 19 0.96 -8.86 5.95
C ARG A 19 1.09 -7.95 4.75
N ILE A 20 0.42 -6.80 4.81
CA ILE A 20 0.31 -5.85 3.70
C ILE A 20 0.84 -4.49 4.14
N LEU A 21 1.76 -3.91 3.39
CA LEU A 21 2.25 -2.55 3.60
C LEU A 21 1.90 -1.68 2.41
N ALA A 22 1.25 -0.54 2.65
CA ALA A 22 1.08 0.50 1.67
C ALA A 22 2.07 1.65 1.93
N ILE A 23 2.81 2.05 0.90
CA ILE A 23 3.68 3.23 0.89
C ILE A 23 3.06 4.24 -0.07
N GLY A 24 2.38 5.26 0.49
CA GLY A 24 1.55 6.11 -0.36
C GLY A 24 1.07 7.41 0.30
N ASN A 25 -0.13 7.78 -0.06
CA ASN A 25 -0.76 9.05 0.30
C ASN A 25 -2.26 8.85 0.63
N SER A 26 -3.14 9.83 0.34
CA SER A 26 -4.58 9.70 0.63
C SER A 26 -5.24 8.52 -0.06
N PHE A 27 -4.80 8.14 -1.26
CA PHE A 27 -5.36 6.97 -1.96
C PHE A 27 -5.02 5.66 -1.24
N SER A 28 -3.80 5.51 -0.69
CA SER A 28 -3.47 4.33 0.11
C SER A 28 -4.29 4.30 1.41
N GLN A 29 -4.55 5.46 2.02
CA GLN A 29 -5.41 5.54 3.19
C GLN A 29 -6.82 5.02 2.87
N ASP A 30 -7.41 5.46 1.76
CA ASP A 30 -8.74 5.01 1.34
C ASP A 30 -8.76 3.51 1.00
N ALA A 31 -7.70 3.01 0.34
CA ALA A 31 -7.63 1.63 -0.10
C ALA A 31 -7.42 0.62 1.04
N VAL A 32 -6.58 0.93 2.03
CA VAL A 32 -6.14 -0.08 3.00
C VAL A 32 -6.60 0.16 4.44
N GLU A 33 -7.03 1.39 4.80
CA GLU A 33 -7.41 1.70 6.18
C GLU A 33 -8.91 1.65 6.44
N GLN A 34 -9.75 1.54 5.39
CA GLN A 34 -11.21 1.62 5.52
C GLN A 34 -11.83 0.23 5.74
N TYR A 35 -11.74 -0.64 4.75
CA TYR A 35 -12.50 -1.88 4.72
C TYR A 35 -11.67 -3.13 4.38
N LEU A 36 -10.36 -2.98 4.07
CA LEU A 36 -9.56 -4.10 3.60
C LEU A 36 -9.46 -5.23 4.63
N HIS A 37 -9.34 -4.88 5.92
CA HIS A 37 -9.28 -5.86 7.00
C HIS A 37 -10.59 -6.64 7.11
N GLU A 38 -11.71 -5.94 7.18
CA GLU A 38 -13.05 -6.52 7.33
C GLU A 38 -13.45 -7.38 6.12
N LEU A 39 -13.08 -6.95 4.92
CA LEU A 39 -13.30 -7.73 3.69
C LEU A 39 -12.47 -9.01 3.70
N ALA A 40 -11.22 -8.96 4.12
CA ALA A 40 -10.38 -10.14 4.25
C ALA A 40 -10.88 -11.08 5.34
N GLU A 41 -11.32 -10.55 6.49
CA GLU A 41 -11.88 -11.32 7.59
C GLU A 41 -13.15 -12.07 7.17
N ALA A 42 -14.02 -11.42 6.38
CA ALA A 42 -15.22 -12.05 5.82
C ALA A 42 -14.92 -13.29 4.93
N GLU A 43 -13.74 -13.29 4.29
CA GLU A 43 -13.21 -14.43 3.52
C GLU A 43 -12.34 -15.38 4.36
N GLY A 44 -12.34 -15.23 5.69
CA GLY A 44 -11.58 -16.07 6.59
C GLY A 44 -10.06 -15.81 6.55
N ILE A 45 -9.61 -14.66 6.07
CA ILE A 45 -8.18 -14.28 5.96
C ILE A 45 -7.83 -13.32 7.09
N SER A 46 -6.90 -13.71 7.95
CA SER A 46 -6.31 -12.82 8.96
C SER A 46 -5.33 -11.86 8.30
N THR A 47 -5.34 -10.57 8.67
CA THR A 47 -4.42 -9.57 8.10
C THR A 47 -3.71 -8.74 9.16
N ILE A 48 -2.50 -8.28 8.82
CA ILE A 48 -1.82 -7.14 9.43
C ILE A 48 -1.58 -6.13 8.32
N ILE A 49 -2.09 -4.91 8.49
CA ILE A 49 -2.02 -3.88 7.45
C ILE A 49 -1.24 -2.68 7.99
N GLY A 50 -0.16 -2.31 7.31
CA GLY A 50 0.60 -1.09 7.55
C GLY A 50 0.31 -0.05 6.48
N ASN A 51 0.20 1.22 6.85
CA ASN A 51 0.15 2.33 5.91
C ASN A 51 1.16 3.40 6.29
N MET A 52 2.09 3.68 5.38
CA MET A 52 3.05 4.77 5.46
C MET A 52 2.51 5.99 4.73
N PHE A 53 1.86 6.86 5.46
CA PHE A 53 1.10 7.97 4.92
C PHE A 53 1.87 9.29 4.94
N ILE A 54 1.92 9.96 3.77
CA ILE A 54 2.18 11.39 3.64
C ILE A 54 1.21 11.97 2.62
N GLY A 55 0.42 12.98 3.00
CA GLY A 55 -0.53 13.62 2.08
C GLY A 55 0.14 14.11 0.78
N GLY A 56 -0.39 13.71 -0.39
CA GLY A 56 0.14 14.10 -1.70
C GLY A 56 1.57 13.66 -2.00
N CYS A 57 2.09 12.63 -1.33
CA CYS A 57 3.46 12.16 -1.52
C CYS A 57 3.66 11.58 -2.92
N SER A 58 4.63 12.11 -3.66
CA SER A 58 5.07 11.59 -4.95
C SER A 58 6.14 10.50 -4.80
N LEU A 59 6.36 9.71 -5.85
CA LEU A 59 7.48 8.74 -5.91
C LEU A 59 8.83 9.41 -5.67
N GLU A 60 9.06 10.59 -6.26
CA GLU A 60 10.28 11.38 -6.03
C GLU A 60 10.48 11.71 -4.54
N ARG A 61 9.41 12.11 -3.85
CA ARG A 61 9.47 12.38 -2.42
C ARG A 61 9.71 11.13 -1.59
N HIS A 62 9.16 9.97 -2.00
CA HIS A 62 9.47 8.70 -1.36
C HIS A 62 10.96 8.36 -1.50
N VAL A 63 11.55 8.53 -2.69
CA VAL A 63 12.99 8.34 -2.95
C VAL A 63 13.83 9.26 -2.06
N LYS A 64 13.49 10.56 -2.02
CA LYS A 64 14.19 11.51 -1.15
C LYS A 64 14.15 11.07 0.32
N ASN A 65 12.98 10.71 0.81
CA ASN A 65 12.83 10.25 2.20
C ASN A 65 13.61 8.94 2.47
N ALA A 66 13.72 8.05 1.47
CA ALA A 66 14.51 6.84 1.57
C ALA A 66 16.02 7.14 1.70
N ARG A 67 16.53 8.02 0.85
CA ARG A 67 17.94 8.46 0.87
C ARG A 67 18.32 9.14 2.20
N ASP A 68 17.43 9.99 2.70
CA ASP A 68 17.64 10.75 3.93
C ASP A 68 17.32 9.93 5.20
N ASN A 69 16.83 8.72 5.07
CA ASN A 69 16.22 7.91 6.14
C ASN A 69 15.26 8.73 7.02
N ALA A 70 14.47 9.59 6.40
CA ALA A 70 13.67 10.59 7.08
C ALA A 70 12.47 9.97 7.80
N PRO A 71 12.25 10.25 9.12
CA PRO A 71 11.07 9.81 9.86
C PRO A 71 9.85 10.69 9.51
N ALA A 72 9.48 10.71 8.21
CA ALA A 72 8.50 11.65 7.67
C ALA A 72 7.09 11.08 7.58
N TYR A 73 6.94 9.76 7.65
CA TYR A 73 5.66 9.09 7.41
C TYR A 73 4.84 8.99 8.69
N ALA A 74 3.58 9.39 8.65
CA ALA A 74 2.61 8.96 9.66
C ALA A 74 2.36 7.46 9.45
N TYR A 75 2.94 6.62 10.31
CA TYR A 75 2.79 5.18 10.23
C TYR A 75 1.57 4.74 11.05
N ARG A 76 0.65 4.04 10.37
CA ARG A 76 -0.56 3.49 10.96
C ARG A 76 -0.61 1.99 10.71
N LYS A 77 -1.02 1.24 11.73
CA LYS A 77 -1.04 -0.22 11.67
C LYS A 77 -2.39 -0.75 12.15
N ILE A 78 -3.01 -1.61 11.35
CA ILE A 78 -4.20 -2.39 11.72
C ILE A 78 -3.71 -3.79 12.04
N GLY A 79 -3.96 -4.24 13.28
CA GLY A 79 -3.59 -5.57 13.74
C GLY A 79 -4.60 -6.63 13.33
N THR A 80 -4.32 -7.88 13.69
CA THR A 80 -5.26 -9.01 13.47
C THR A 80 -6.58 -8.86 14.22
N ASP A 81 -6.68 -7.92 15.16
CA ASP A 81 -7.89 -7.55 15.89
C ASP A 81 -8.70 -6.44 15.21
N GLY A 82 -8.35 -6.04 13.98
CA GLY A 82 -8.99 -4.97 13.21
C GLY A 82 -8.76 -3.56 13.76
N LYS A 83 -8.01 -3.41 14.86
CA LYS A 83 -7.83 -2.09 15.48
C LYS A 83 -6.70 -1.31 14.85
N LYS A 84 -7.02 -0.13 14.34
CA LYS A 84 -6.03 0.83 13.85
C LYS A 84 -5.29 1.52 15.00
N ARG A 85 -3.97 1.54 14.90
CA ARG A 85 -3.05 2.14 15.86
C ARG A 85 -2.10 3.09 15.17
N GLU A 86 -2.00 4.31 15.68
CA GLU A 86 -0.99 5.29 15.26
C GLU A 86 0.36 4.91 15.88
N LYS A 87 1.39 4.80 15.04
CA LYS A 87 2.77 4.46 15.46
C LYS A 87 3.71 5.68 15.47
N GLY A 88 3.17 6.86 15.14
CA GLY A 88 3.94 8.10 15.07
C GLY A 88 4.67 8.30 13.73
N LYS A 89 5.67 9.16 13.74
CA LYS A 89 6.50 9.44 12.57
C LYS A 89 7.62 8.42 12.46
N MET A 90 7.68 7.72 11.32
CA MET A 90 8.69 6.68 11.07
C MET A 90 9.35 6.85 9.72
N SER A 91 10.56 6.30 9.56
CA SER A 91 11.25 6.21 8.27
C SER A 91 10.84 4.95 7.52
N LEU A 92 11.10 4.94 6.20
CA LEU A 92 10.89 3.75 5.36
C LEU A 92 11.62 2.53 5.91
N GLU A 93 12.88 2.69 6.28
CA GLU A 93 13.71 1.60 6.79
C GLU A 93 13.11 0.95 8.06
N ALA A 94 12.67 1.77 9.00
CA ALA A 94 12.11 1.28 10.25
C ALA A 94 10.81 0.49 10.02
N VAL A 95 9.95 0.93 9.10
CA VAL A 95 8.67 0.26 8.82
C VAL A 95 8.85 -0.99 7.96
N LEU A 96 9.80 -0.99 7.01
CA LEU A 96 10.12 -2.18 6.24
C LEU A 96 10.61 -3.33 7.14
N ALA A 97 11.24 -3.01 8.28
CA ALA A 97 11.71 -3.99 9.27
C ALA A 97 10.66 -4.34 10.35
N ASP A 98 9.48 -3.70 10.38
CA ASP A 98 8.47 -3.90 11.42
C ASP A 98 7.72 -5.25 11.32
N GLU A 99 7.59 -5.79 10.11
CA GLU A 99 6.94 -7.09 9.84
C GLU A 99 7.63 -7.82 8.68
N ASP A 100 7.42 -9.13 8.60
CA ASP A 100 7.74 -9.94 7.41
C ASP A 100 6.67 -9.73 6.34
N TRP A 101 6.64 -8.57 5.71
CA TRP A 101 5.63 -8.17 4.74
C TRP A 101 5.48 -9.17 3.59
N ASP A 102 4.26 -9.63 3.32
CA ASP A 102 3.94 -10.50 2.17
C ASP A 102 3.72 -9.68 0.90
N TYR A 103 3.11 -8.48 1.05
CA TYR A 103 2.82 -7.54 -0.04
C TYR A 103 3.22 -6.13 0.36
N VAL A 104 3.86 -5.42 -0.57
CA VAL A 104 4.17 -4.00 -0.42
C VAL A 104 3.70 -3.25 -1.66
N SER A 105 2.84 -2.24 -1.49
CA SER A 105 2.40 -1.39 -2.58
C SER A 105 3.12 -0.04 -2.58
N LEU A 106 3.49 0.42 -3.79
CA LEU A 106 4.04 1.73 -4.07
C LEU A 106 3.00 2.53 -4.84
N GLN A 107 2.98 3.86 -4.66
CA GLN A 107 1.95 4.70 -5.24
C GLN A 107 2.49 6.06 -5.67
N GLN A 108 2.06 6.52 -6.85
CA GLN A 108 2.32 7.89 -7.29
C GLN A 108 1.29 8.86 -6.72
N ALA A 109 1.66 10.14 -6.60
CA ALA A 109 0.71 11.20 -6.28
C ALA A 109 -0.23 11.47 -7.45
N SER A 110 -1.51 11.69 -7.15
CA SER A 110 -2.56 11.83 -8.18
C SER A 110 -2.27 12.85 -9.29
N PRO A 111 -1.63 14.03 -9.02
CA PRO A 111 -1.29 14.96 -10.10
C PRO A 111 -0.33 14.38 -11.16
N PHE A 112 0.46 13.37 -10.79
CA PHE A 112 1.51 12.77 -11.63
C PHE A 112 1.19 11.35 -12.07
N SER A 113 0.06 10.78 -11.63
CA SER A 113 -0.26 9.37 -11.85
C SER A 113 -0.44 8.95 -13.31
N GLY A 114 -0.74 9.89 -14.22
CA GLY A 114 -0.75 9.65 -15.66
C GLY A 114 0.50 10.19 -16.40
N MET A 115 1.56 10.52 -15.68
CA MET A 115 2.80 11.09 -16.24
C MET A 115 3.93 10.07 -16.11
N TYR A 116 4.06 9.19 -17.13
CA TYR A 116 4.98 8.05 -17.12
C TYR A 116 6.42 8.43 -16.80
N GLU A 117 6.91 9.55 -17.30
CA GLU A 117 8.25 10.06 -17.03
C GLU A 117 8.57 10.24 -15.54
N THR A 118 7.53 10.48 -14.71
CA THR A 118 7.71 10.61 -13.24
C THR A 118 7.91 9.27 -12.56
N TYR A 119 7.44 8.19 -13.19
CA TYR A 119 7.70 6.82 -12.74
C TYR A 119 9.12 6.39 -13.15
N GLU A 120 9.52 6.60 -14.39
CA GLU A 120 10.87 6.26 -14.88
C GLU A 120 11.97 6.91 -14.04
N ALA A 121 11.77 8.17 -13.63
CA ALA A 121 12.73 8.92 -12.85
C ALA A 121 12.92 8.43 -11.41
N SER A 122 11.91 7.78 -10.82
CA SER A 122 11.90 7.54 -9.36
C SER A 122 11.60 6.10 -8.96
N LEU A 123 10.73 5.41 -9.69
CA LEU A 123 10.25 4.09 -9.30
C LEU A 123 11.36 3.02 -9.24
N PRO A 124 12.31 2.95 -10.19
CA PRO A 124 13.37 1.95 -10.15
C PRO A 124 14.20 2.02 -8.86
N GLU A 125 14.63 3.22 -8.47
CA GLU A 125 15.42 3.41 -7.25
C GLU A 125 14.61 3.04 -6.00
N LEU A 126 13.34 3.44 -5.94
CA LEU A 126 12.47 3.10 -4.81
C LEU A 126 12.26 1.58 -4.70
N ILE A 127 12.07 0.89 -5.83
CA ILE A 127 11.96 -0.57 -5.89
C ILE A 127 13.24 -1.23 -5.36
N GLU A 128 14.39 -0.79 -5.80
CA GLU A 128 15.68 -1.33 -5.34
C GLU A 128 15.86 -1.14 -3.84
N TYR A 129 15.57 0.07 -3.34
CA TYR A 129 15.64 0.39 -1.91
C TYR A 129 14.75 -0.53 -1.07
N VAL A 130 13.50 -0.72 -1.51
CA VAL A 130 12.52 -1.54 -0.82
C VAL A 130 12.89 -3.02 -0.88
N LYS A 131 13.24 -3.54 -2.07
CA LYS A 131 13.64 -4.95 -2.25
C LYS A 131 14.87 -5.33 -1.44
N ALA A 132 15.83 -4.43 -1.30
CA ALA A 132 17.05 -4.69 -0.52
C ALA A 132 16.77 -4.91 0.98
N ARG A 133 15.60 -4.49 1.48
CA ARG A 133 15.20 -4.54 2.90
C ARG A 133 14.09 -5.53 3.20
N LEU A 134 13.59 -6.21 2.20
CA LEU A 134 12.46 -7.15 2.32
C LEU A 134 12.89 -8.60 2.06
N PRO A 135 12.18 -9.58 2.64
CA PRO A 135 12.34 -10.97 2.26
C PRO A 135 12.11 -11.16 0.74
N LYS A 136 12.88 -12.06 0.11
CA LYS A 136 12.76 -12.38 -1.34
C LYS A 136 11.35 -12.82 -1.76
N LYS A 137 10.56 -13.35 -0.84
CA LYS A 137 9.17 -13.80 -1.08
C LYS A 137 8.17 -12.65 -1.19
N THR A 138 8.52 -11.44 -0.70
CA THR A 138 7.62 -10.29 -0.70
C THR A 138 7.27 -9.87 -2.11
N LYS A 139 5.98 -9.68 -2.37
CA LYS A 139 5.48 -9.22 -3.66
C LYS A 139 5.32 -7.70 -3.64
N LEU A 140 5.92 -7.04 -4.62
CA LEU A 140 5.70 -5.61 -4.86
C LEU A 140 4.52 -5.43 -5.80
N MET A 141 3.73 -4.40 -5.52
CA MET A 141 2.58 -3.98 -6.32
C MET A 141 2.66 -2.48 -6.59
N LEU A 142 2.17 -2.05 -7.73
CA LEU A 142 1.91 -0.65 -8.00
C LEU A 142 0.43 -0.38 -7.76
N HIS A 143 0.14 0.59 -6.89
CA HIS A 143 -1.23 0.96 -6.56
C HIS A 143 -1.73 1.99 -7.57
N GLN A 144 -2.62 1.58 -8.47
CA GLN A 144 -3.26 2.46 -9.43
C GLN A 144 -4.23 3.41 -8.75
N THR A 145 -4.06 4.71 -9.03
CA THR A 145 -5.00 5.74 -8.58
C THR A 145 -6.16 5.87 -9.57
N TRP A 146 -7.16 6.65 -9.20
CA TRP A 146 -8.27 6.99 -10.12
C TRP A 146 -8.17 8.43 -10.62
N ALA A 147 -8.83 8.71 -11.74
CA ALA A 147 -8.91 10.05 -12.29
C ALA A 147 -9.79 10.97 -11.43
N TYR A 148 -9.46 12.26 -11.43
CA TYR A 148 -10.31 13.26 -10.78
C TYR A 148 -11.70 13.32 -11.42
N ALA A 149 -12.71 13.62 -10.62
CA ALA A 149 -14.05 13.90 -11.11
C ALA A 149 -14.03 15.09 -12.11
N SER A 150 -14.92 15.08 -13.11
CA SER A 150 -15.01 16.12 -14.12
C SER A 150 -15.22 17.54 -13.55
N THR A 151 -15.77 17.62 -12.33
CA THR A 151 -16.00 18.87 -11.59
C THR A 151 -14.87 19.26 -10.66
N SER A 152 -13.77 18.48 -10.62
CA SER A 152 -12.65 18.70 -9.70
C SER A 152 -12.00 20.06 -9.91
N LYS A 153 -11.67 20.72 -8.80
CA LYS A 153 -10.91 21.98 -8.77
C LYS A 153 -9.44 21.78 -8.38
N HIS A 154 -8.99 20.51 -8.28
CA HIS A 154 -7.61 20.22 -7.93
C HIS A 154 -6.64 20.77 -8.98
N SER A 155 -5.59 21.48 -8.53
CA SER A 155 -4.65 22.15 -9.44
C SER A 155 -3.94 21.18 -10.40
N GLY A 156 -3.65 19.96 -9.97
CA GLY A 156 -3.06 18.91 -10.79
C GLY A 156 -3.95 18.40 -11.93
N PHE A 157 -5.25 18.74 -11.93
CA PHE A 157 -6.14 18.36 -13.03
C PHE A 157 -5.77 19.09 -14.34
N LYS A 158 -5.11 20.24 -14.24
CA LYS A 158 -4.58 20.97 -15.41
C LYS A 158 -3.59 20.15 -16.23
N ASN A 159 -2.84 19.23 -15.61
CA ASN A 159 -1.92 18.32 -16.30
C ASN A 159 -2.64 17.44 -17.34
N TYR A 160 -3.94 17.30 -17.23
CA TYR A 160 -4.81 16.49 -18.09
C TYR A 160 -5.86 17.32 -18.80
N ASN A 161 -5.60 18.62 -19.04
CA ASN A 161 -6.54 19.56 -19.65
C ASN A 161 -7.90 19.65 -18.93
N CYS A 162 -7.93 19.42 -17.63
CA CYS A 162 -9.14 19.32 -16.81
C CYS A 162 -10.17 18.33 -17.39
N ASN A 163 -9.70 17.25 -18.03
CA ASN A 163 -10.54 16.23 -18.66
C ASN A 163 -10.35 14.88 -17.97
N GLN A 164 -11.44 14.36 -17.40
CA GLN A 164 -11.43 13.10 -16.65
C GLN A 164 -11.02 11.90 -17.48
N LEU A 165 -11.53 11.79 -18.71
CA LEU A 165 -11.20 10.68 -19.61
C LEU A 165 -9.73 10.72 -20.03
N THR A 166 -9.21 11.91 -20.34
CA THR A 166 -7.78 12.11 -20.64
C THR A 166 -6.91 11.67 -19.47
N MET A 167 -7.27 12.06 -18.24
CA MET A 167 -6.55 11.65 -17.05
C MET A 167 -6.62 10.14 -16.83
N TYR A 168 -7.80 9.53 -16.94
CA TYR A 168 -7.98 8.09 -16.80
C TYR A 168 -7.12 7.30 -17.80
N GLN A 169 -7.17 7.67 -19.07
CA GLN A 169 -6.38 7.03 -20.14
C GLN A 169 -4.87 7.20 -19.93
N ALA A 170 -4.44 8.34 -19.39
CA ALA A 170 -3.04 8.59 -19.08
C ALA A 170 -2.57 7.71 -17.90
N ILE A 171 -3.39 7.58 -16.84
CA ILE A 171 -3.11 6.71 -15.70
C ILE A 171 -2.97 5.25 -16.16
N ALA A 172 -3.97 4.71 -16.88
CA ALA A 172 -3.93 3.35 -17.37
C ALA A 172 -2.64 3.07 -18.17
N ARG A 173 -2.31 3.95 -19.14
CA ARG A 173 -1.08 3.79 -19.94
C ARG A 173 0.22 3.88 -19.15
N SER A 174 0.27 4.70 -18.09
CA SER A 174 1.48 4.87 -17.29
C SER A 174 1.78 3.67 -16.41
N GLU A 175 0.77 2.90 -16.06
CA GLU A 175 0.90 1.76 -15.15
C GLU A 175 0.97 0.40 -15.86
N GLU A 176 0.67 0.37 -17.17
CA GLU A 176 0.83 -0.80 -18.03
C GLU A 176 2.24 -0.95 -18.62
N ARG A 177 3.11 0.06 -18.49
CA ARG A 177 4.49 0.09 -19.00
C ARG A 177 5.50 -0.26 -17.93
#